data_95499603b130fa07d4f8486a69dd4771
#
_entry.id   95499603b130fa07d4f8486a69dd4771
#
_cell.length_a   1.000
_cell.length_b   1.000
_cell.length_c   1.000
_cell.angle_alpha   90.00
_cell.angle_beta   90.00
_cell.angle_gamma   90.00
#
_symmetry.space_group_name_H-M   'P 1'
#
loop_
_entity.id
_entity.type
_entity.pdbx_description
1 polymer ?
#
loop_
_entity_poly.entity_id
_entity_poly.type
_entity_poly.pdbx_seq_one_letter_code
_entity_poly.pdbx_strand_id
1 'polypeptide(L)'
;VLIHGFGACKEHWRFNQKTISSIAPCYALDLIGFGDSSKPNSQISYEKKTYQNFNYCFDNWSQLVYDFCNEIVKKPVLLIGNSIGGVIALNTSKKLSQKALGVILIDCAQRTMDDKRLAEQSLLMRFLRPVIKTFVRQRLLSSNIFNIAAKPKFITKILKVAYPSGNNVDEELIDTLFKPTQSKGAPEAFRGFINLFDDY
;
A
#
# COMPACT_ATOMS: atom_id res chain seq x y z
N VAL A 1 -8.93 7.50 -11.66
CA VAL A 1 -7.83 6.55 -11.37
C VAL A 1 -8.04 5.99 -9.98
N LEU A 2 -8.01 4.65 -9.87
CA LEU A 2 -8.23 3.89 -8.63
C LEU A 2 -6.88 3.45 -8.06
N ILE A 3 -6.65 3.72 -6.77
CA ILE A 3 -5.40 3.47 -6.07
C ILE A 3 -5.70 2.58 -4.87
N HIS A 4 -5.18 1.35 -4.88
CA HIS A 4 -5.44 0.35 -3.86
C HIS A 4 -4.70 0.62 -2.53
N GLY A 5 -5.09 -0.11 -1.49
CA GLY A 5 -4.47 -0.08 -0.17
C GLY A 5 -3.30 -1.07 -0.02
N PHE A 6 -2.72 -1.12 1.18
CA PHE A 6 -1.66 -2.06 1.52
C PHE A 6 -2.12 -3.51 1.35
N GLY A 7 -1.26 -4.34 0.76
CA GLY A 7 -1.52 -5.76 0.55
C GLY A 7 -2.61 -6.09 -0.47
N ALA A 8 -3.16 -5.06 -1.14
CA ALA A 8 -4.12 -5.19 -2.21
C ALA A 8 -3.46 -5.05 -3.59
N CYS A 9 -4.25 -5.04 -4.64
CA CYS A 9 -3.85 -4.88 -6.03
C CYS A 9 -4.98 -4.25 -6.85
N LYS A 10 -4.72 -3.96 -8.13
CA LYS A 10 -5.72 -3.36 -9.04
C LYS A 10 -7.01 -4.19 -9.14
N GLU A 11 -6.92 -5.50 -9.10
CA GLU A 11 -8.08 -6.39 -9.15
C GLU A 11 -9.00 -6.30 -7.93
N HIS A 12 -8.53 -5.72 -6.81
CA HIS A 12 -9.40 -5.44 -5.67
C HIS A 12 -10.55 -4.48 -6.03
N TRP A 13 -10.37 -3.69 -7.09
CA TRP A 13 -11.37 -2.78 -7.63
C TRP A 13 -12.34 -3.44 -8.65
N ARG A 14 -12.30 -4.77 -8.84
CA ARG A 14 -13.01 -5.50 -9.90
C ARG A 14 -14.49 -5.12 -10.07
N PHE A 15 -15.21 -4.93 -8.98
CA PHE A 15 -16.62 -4.52 -9.03
C PHE A 15 -16.78 -3.01 -9.26
N ASN A 16 -15.97 -2.20 -8.59
CA ASN A 16 -16.04 -0.75 -8.71
C ASN A 16 -15.61 -0.28 -10.11
N GLN A 17 -14.52 -0.84 -10.63
CA GLN A 17 -14.01 -0.48 -11.96
C GLN A 17 -15.04 -0.77 -13.05
N LYS A 18 -15.70 -1.93 -12.99
CA LYS A 18 -16.77 -2.29 -13.93
C LYS A 18 -17.92 -1.27 -13.92
N THR A 19 -18.37 -0.87 -12.75
CA THR A 19 -19.45 0.09 -12.59
C THR A 19 -19.03 1.48 -13.05
N ILE A 20 -17.85 1.96 -12.64
CA ILE A 20 -17.38 3.31 -13.01
C ILE A 20 -17.07 3.39 -14.50
N SER A 21 -16.56 2.33 -15.13
CA SER A 21 -16.24 2.31 -16.55
C SER A 21 -17.45 2.44 -17.46
N SER A 22 -18.67 2.24 -16.96
CA SER A 22 -19.90 2.49 -17.72
C SER A 22 -20.22 3.99 -17.90
N ILE A 23 -19.63 4.87 -17.09
CA ILE A 23 -19.89 6.32 -17.10
C ILE A 23 -18.64 7.14 -17.45
N ALA A 24 -17.44 6.63 -17.22
CA ALA A 24 -16.19 7.34 -17.51
C ALA A 24 -15.01 6.34 -17.71
N PRO A 25 -13.97 6.72 -18.48
CA PRO A 25 -12.73 5.93 -18.52
C PRO A 25 -12.17 5.70 -17.13
N CYS A 26 -11.99 4.44 -16.75
CA CYS A 26 -11.59 4.04 -15.41
C CYS A 26 -10.30 3.21 -15.47
N TYR A 27 -9.31 3.62 -14.70
CA TYR A 27 -8.00 2.99 -14.61
C TYR A 27 -7.74 2.55 -13.18
N ALA A 28 -7.28 1.33 -13.01
CA ALA A 28 -6.72 0.83 -11.75
C ALA A 28 -5.28 0.41 -11.99
N LEU A 29 -4.37 0.74 -11.07
CA LEU A 29 -2.95 0.41 -11.21
C LEU A 29 -2.44 -0.31 -9.98
N ASP A 30 -1.43 -1.15 -10.18
CA ASP A 30 -0.67 -1.75 -9.10
C ASP A 30 0.49 -0.84 -8.70
N LEU A 31 0.54 -0.46 -7.44
CA LEU A 31 1.68 0.28 -6.88
C LEU A 31 2.93 -0.60 -6.90
N ILE A 32 4.12 0.01 -7.08
CA ILE A 32 5.39 -0.72 -6.96
C ILE A 32 5.43 -1.43 -5.61
N GLY A 33 5.74 -2.73 -5.65
CA GLY A 33 5.71 -3.61 -4.49
C GLY A 33 4.45 -4.46 -4.35
N PHE A 34 3.40 -4.18 -5.12
CA PHE A 34 2.09 -4.85 -5.02
C PHE A 34 1.63 -5.40 -6.36
N GLY A 35 0.61 -6.27 -6.33
CA GLY A 35 -0.01 -6.85 -7.53
C GLY A 35 1.01 -7.46 -8.48
N ASP A 36 0.86 -7.12 -9.77
CA ASP A 36 1.77 -7.54 -10.84
C ASP A 36 2.95 -6.58 -11.05
N SER A 37 2.97 -5.43 -10.35
CA SER A 37 4.07 -4.49 -10.42
C SER A 37 5.36 -5.07 -9.86
N SER A 38 6.49 -4.54 -10.32
CA SER A 38 7.83 -4.93 -9.86
C SER A 38 7.97 -4.78 -8.33
N LYS A 39 8.75 -5.68 -7.74
CA LYS A 39 9.02 -5.71 -6.29
C LYS A 39 10.52 -5.66 -6.03
N PRO A 40 11.14 -4.48 -6.26
CA PRO A 40 12.58 -4.31 -6.03
C PRO A 40 12.95 -4.48 -4.57
N ASN A 41 14.24 -4.69 -4.31
CA ASN A 41 14.76 -4.73 -2.95
C ASN A 41 14.46 -3.42 -2.24
N SER A 42 14.08 -3.51 -0.97
CA SER A 42 13.78 -2.33 -0.17
C SER A 42 15.05 -1.56 0.22
N GLN A 43 14.97 -0.24 0.15
CA GLN A 43 15.92 0.69 0.77
C GLN A 43 15.27 1.25 2.02
N ILE A 44 15.89 1.10 3.16
CA ILE A 44 15.46 1.74 4.40
C ILE A 44 16.53 2.73 4.88
N SER A 45 16.16 3.71 5.70
CA SER A 45 16.94 4.91 6.03
C SER A 45 18.32 4.63 6.60
N TYR A 46 18.49 3.50 7.29
CA TYR A 46 19.74 3.14 7.98
C TYR A 46 20.71 2.34 7.12
N GLU A 47 20.31 2.00 5.89
CA GLU A 47 21.15 1.24 4.97
C GLU A 47 21.89 2.19 4.03
N LYS A 48 23.11 1.78 3.62
CA LYS A 48 23.85 2.48 2.56
C LYS A 48 22.97 2.51 1.30
N LYS A 49 22.75 3.70 0.76
CA LYS A 49 21.96 3.87 -0.47
C LYS A 49 22.60 3.11 -1.62
N THR A 50 21.78 2.32 -2.33
CA THR A 50 22.15 1.66 -3.56
C THR A 50 21.13 1.98 -4.65
N TYR A 51 21.62 2.20 -5.88
CA TYR A 51 20.74 2.55 -7.03
C TYR A 51 19.77 1.43 -7.43
N GLN A 52 20.01 0.21 -6.95
CA GLN A 52 19.18 -0.96 -7.27
C GLN A 52 18.02 -1.15 -6.28
N ASN A 53 18.05 -0.47 -5.14
CA ASN A 53 17.04 -0.59 -4.10
C ASN A 53 15.98 0.51 -4.25
N PHE A 54 14.76 0.20 -3.87
CA PHE A 54 13.62 1.10 -3.95
C PHE A 54 13.20 1.54 -2.54
N ASN A 55 13.04 2.84 -2.37
CA ASN A 55 12.44 3.38 -1.14
C ASN A 55 10.90 3.33 -1.28
N TYR A 56 10.30 2.41 -0.53
CA TYR A 56 8.84 2.26 -0.45
C TYR A 56 8.24 3.37 0.40
N CYS A 57 7.99 4.53 -0.21
CA CYS A 57 7.46 5.72 0.46
C CYS A 57 6.31 6.35 -0.32
N PHE A 58 5.52 7.17 0.37
CA PHE A 58 4.37 7.85 -0.22
C PHE A 58 4.76 8.74 -1.40
N ASP A 59 5.93 9.39 -1.34
CA ASP A 59 6.38 10.28 -2.40
C ASP A 59 6.68 9.52 -3.70
N ASN A 60 7.35 8.35 -3.60
CA ASN A 60 7.67 7.53 -4.76
C ASN A 60 6.41 6.91 -5.38
N TRP A 61 5.46 6.42 -4.55
CA TRP A 61 4.18 5.95 -5.06
C TRP A 61 3.35 7.08 -5.68
N SER A 62 3.37 8.27 -5.07
CA SER A 62 2.67 9.43 -5.62
C SER A 62 3.29 9.89 -6.93
N GLN A 63 4.61 9.76 -7.08
CA GLN A 63 5.29 10.04 -8.33
C GLN A 63 4.90 9.03 -9.41
N LEU A 64 4.85 7.74 -9.10
CA LEU A 64 4.36 6.72 -10.02
C LEU A 64 2.95 7.04 -10.57
N VAL A 65 2.02 7.39 -9.66
CA VAL A 65 0.64 7.72 -10.07
C VAL A 65 0.60 9.02 -10.86
N TYR A 66 1.41 10.00 -10.51
CA TYR A 66 1.56 11.25 -11.27
C TYR A 66 2.04 11.00 -12.70
N ASP A 67 3.09 10.18 -12.85
CA ASP A 67 3.66 9.83 -14.16
C ASP A 67 2.63 9.06 -15.00
N PHE A 68 1.92 8.09 -14.37
CA PHE A 68 0.83 7.37 -15.02
C PHE A 68 -0.27 8.31 -15.54
N CYS A 69 -0.68 9.29 -14.71
CA CYS A 69 -1.69 10.27 -15.13
C CYS A 69 -1.21 11.13 -16.32
N ASN A 70 0.05 11.55 -16.33
CA ASN A 70 0.58 12.42 -17.38
C ASN A 70 0.94 11.66 -18.66
N GLU A 71 1.45 10.44 -18.56
CA GLU A 71 1.98 9.70 -19.70
C GLU A 71 0.94 8.79 -20.35
N ILE A 72 0.05 8.20 -19.54
CA ILE A 72 -0.94 7.23 -20.01
C ILE A 72 -2.32 7.87 -20.10
N VAL A 73 -2.84 8.46 -19.03
CA VAL A 73 -4.20 9.02 -19.04
C VAL A 73 -4.29 10.30 -19.85
N LYS A 74 -3.33 11.20 -19.73
CA LYS A 74 -3.16 12.46 -20.48
C LYS A 74 -4.37 13.42 -20.44
N LYS A 75 -5.23 13.26 -19.44
CA LYS A 75 -6.44 14.06 -19.23
C LYS A 75 -6.57 14.42 -17.75
N PRO A 76 -7.36 15.44 -17.38
CA PRO A 76 -7.72 15.68 -16.01
C PRO A 76 -8.38 14.45 -15.39
N VAL A 77 -8.06 14.15 -14.12
CA VAL A 77 -8.44 12.92 -13.44
C VAL A 77 -9.12 13.17 -12.11
N LEU A 78 -10.08 12.31 -11.78
CA LEU A 78 -10.54 12.08 -10.42
C LEU A 78 -9.72 10.94 -9.81
N LEU A 79 -9.11 11.16 -8.65
CA LEU A 79 -8.34 10.16 -7.94
C LEU A 79 -9.19 9.52 -6.85
N ILE A 80 -9.23 8.20 -6.79
CA ILE A 80 -9.97 7.46 -5.76
C ILE A 80 -8.97 6.54 -5.07
N GLY A 81 -8.74 6.77 -3.78
CA GLY A 81 -7.76 6.02 -3.01
C GLY A 81 -8.35 5.34 -1.78
N ASN A 82 -8.01 4.06 -1.61
CA ASN A 82 -8.37 3.28 -0.43
C ASN A 82 -7.17 3.18 0.53
N SER A 83 -7.39 3.39 1.82
CA SER A 83 -6.37 3.25 2.86
C SER A 83 -5.12 4.09 2.55
N ILE A 84 -3.92 3.50 2.42
CA ILE A 84 -2.70 4.20 1.99
C ILE A 84 -2.84 4.82 0.60
N GLY A 85 -3.65 4.22 -0.27
CA GLY A 85 -3.98 4.79 -1.59
C GLY A 85 -4.65 6.16 -1.49
N GLY A 86 -5.37 6.45 -0.39
CA GLY A 86 -5.92 7.76 -0.10
C GLY A 86 -4.84 8.82 0.15
N VAL A 87 -3.81 8.47 0.91
CA VAL A 87 -2.64 9.35 1.14
C VAL A 87 -1.89 9.61 -0.17
N ILE A 88 -1.69 8.56 -0.97
CA ILE A 88 -1.06 8.64 -2.28
C ILE A 88 -1.88 9.53 -3.22
N ALA A 89 -3.21 9.38 -3.24
CA ALA A 89 -4.11 10.21 -4.04
C ALA A 89 -4.00 11.70 -3.66
N LEU A 90 -3.97 12.02 -2.37
CA LEU A 90 -3.78 13.40 -1.89
C LEU A 90 -2.42 13.98 -2.33
N ASN A 91 -1.34 13.22 -2.17
CA ASN A 91 -0.02 13.70 -2.57
C ASN A 91 0.09 13.85 -4.11
N THR A 92 -0.51 12.92 -4.85
CA THR A 92 -0.58 12.98 -6.32
C THR A 92 -1.39 14.19 -6.79
N SER A 93 -2.52 14.48 -6.13
CA SER A 93 -3.37 15.62 -6.51
C SER A 93 -2.61 16.96 -6.38
N LYS A 94 -1.78 17.11 -5.35
CA LYS A 94 -0.88 18.28 -5.21
C LYS A 94 0.08 18.42 -6.40
N LYS A 95 0.66 17.30 -6.86
CA LYS A 95 1.58 17.29 -8.00
C LYS A 95 0.86 17.59 -9.33
N LEU A 96 -0.34 17.06 -9.50
CA LEU A 96 -1.17 17.27 -10.71
C LEU A 96 -1.76 18.67 -10.81
N SER A 97 -1.90 19.37 -9.66
CA SER A 97 -2.47 20.71 -9.60
C SER A 97 -3.85 20.77 -10.29
N GLN A 98 -4.03 21.62 -11.28
CA GLN A 98 -5.30 21.82 -12.00
C GLN A 98 -5.77 20.59 -12.80
N LYS A 99 -4.89 19.61 -13.04
CA LYS A 99 -5.29 18.35 -13.69
C LYS A 99 -5.98 17.38 -12.73
N ALA A 100 -5.94 17.61 -11.43
CA ALA A 100 -6.70 16.83 -10.45
C ALA A 100 -8.09 17.46 -10.29
N LEU A 101 -9.11 16.80 -10.81
CA LEU A 101 -10.51 17.23 -10.70
C LEU A 101 -11.06 17.07 -9.28
N GLY A 102 -10.48 16.19 -8.49
CA GLY A 102 -10.86 15.92 -7.11
C GLY A 102 -10.22 14.64 -6.58
N VAL A 103 -10.42 14.40 -5.30
CA VAL A 103 -9.95 13.19 -4.60
C VAL A 103 -11.11 12.60 -3.81
N ILE A 104 -11.34 11.29 -3.96
CA ILE A 104 -12.26 10.51 -3.12
C ILE A 104 -11.42 9.62 -2.22
N LEU A 105 -11.64 9.73 -0.93
CA LEU A 105 -10.95 8.95 0.10
C LEU A 105 -11.89 7.87 0.63
N ILE A 106 -11.45 6.61 0.53
CA ILE A 106 -12.17 5.46 1.07
C ILE A 106 -11.33 4.89 2.19
N ASP A 107 -11.83 4.99 3.42
CA ASP A 107 -11.16 4.51 4.63
C ASP A 107 -9.66 4.89 4.65
N CYS A 108 -9.39 6.19 4.40
CA CYS A 108 -8.05 6.70 4.24
C CYS A 108 -7.19 6.42 5.47
N ALA A 109 -5.99 5.89 5.25
CA ALA A 109 -5.07 5.58 6.34
C ALA A 109 -4.78 6.83 7.17
N GLN A 110 -5.00 6.69 8.48
CA GLN A 110 -4.63 7.70 9.46
C GLN A 110 -3.31 7.31 10.12
N ARG A 111 -2.54 8.32 10.50
CA ARG A 111 -1.27 8.12 11.19
C ARG A 111 -1.50 7.70 12.63
N THR A 112 -1.71 6.40 12.88
CA THR A 112 -1.98 5.85 14.22
C THR A 112 -0.71 5.62 15.04
N MET A 113 0.45 5.55 14.38
CA MET A 113 1.77 5.32 14.99
C MET A 113 2.64 6.59 15.03
N ASP A 114 2.04 7.75 15.23
CA ASP A 114 2.78 8.99 15.33
C ASP A 114 3.65 9.01 16.59
N ASP A 115 4.92 9.40 16.43
CA ASP A 115 5.83 9.64 17.56
C ASP A 115 5.29 10.74 18.50
N LYS A 116 4.48 11.66 17.97
CA LYS A 116 3.80 12.70 18.75
C LYS A 116 2.72 12.15 19.70
N ARG A 117 2.20 10.93 19.45
CA ARG A 117 1.24 10.24 20.31
C ARG A 117 1.87 9.17 21.21
N LEU A 118 3.20 9.15 21.33
CA LEU A 118 3.89 8.24 22.25
C LEU A 118 3.40 8.36 23.70
N ALA A 119 2.97 9.55 24.11
CA ALA A 119 2.43 9.78 25.45
C ALA A 119 1.11 9.05 25.71
N GLU A 120 0.34 8.75 24.66
CA GLU A 120 -0.96 8.06 24.73
C GLU A 120 -0.83 6.53 24.70
N GLN A 121 0.37 6.01 24.39
CA GLN A 121 0.63 4.58 24.32
C GLN A 121 0.97 4.01 25.71
N SER A 122 0.61 2.73 25.93
CA SER A 122 0.97 2.04 27.15
C SER A 122 2.49 2.02 27.37
N LEU A 123 2.95 2.10 28.61
CA LEU A 123 4.38 2.05 28.96
C LEU A 123 5.07 0.83 28.35
N LEU A 124 4.40 -0.32 28.34
CA LEU A 124 4.91 -1.54 27.73
C LEU A 124 5.21 -1.37 26.23
N MET A 125 4.31 -0.75 25.49
CA MET A 125 4.51 -0.49 24.05
C MET A 125 5.65 0.49 23.79
N ARG A 126 5.85 1.48 24.66
CA ARG A 126 6.98 2.43 24.56
C ARG A 126 8.34 1.72 24.69
N PHE A 127 8.45 0.73 25.60
CA PHE A 127 9.67 -0.06 25.78
C PHE A 127 9.87 -1.11 24.68
N LEU A 128 8.80 -1.74 24.19
CA LEU A 128 8.89 -2.76 23.15
C LEU A 128 9.13 -2.19 21.76
N ARG A 129 8.69 -0.96 21.50
CA ARG A 129 8.78 -0.33 20.17
C ARG A 129 10.19 -0.33 19.56
N PRO A 130 11.27 0.12 20.25
CA PRO A 130 12.62 0.08 19.66
C PRO A 130 13.08 -1.34 19.35
N VAL A 131 12.68 -2.32 20.17
CA VAL A 131 12.97 -3.73 19.91
C VAL A 131 12.22 -4.21 18.67
N ILE A 132 10.92 -3.95 18.57
CA ILE A 132 10.10 -4.29 17.40
C ILE A 132 10.69 -3.64 16.15
N LYS A 133 11.04 -2.35 16.21
CA LYS A 133 11.67 -1.62 15.09
C LYS A 133 12.98 -2.30 14.64
N THR A 134 13.83 -2.69 15.57
CA THR A 134 15.07 -3.40 15.26
C THR A 134 14.81 -4.72 14.56
N PHE A 135 13.79 -5.46 14.99
CA PHE A 135 13.41 -6.73 14.38
C PHE A 135 12.87 -6.56 12.96
N VAL A 136 11.95 -5.63 12.71
CA VAL A 136 11.34 -5.44 11.38
C VAL A 136 12.32 -4.85 10.35
N ARG A 137 13.40 -4.22 10.79
CA ARG A 137 14.48 -3.74 9.91
C ARG A 137 15.32 -4.88 9.32
N GLN A 138 15.45 -5.99 10.05
CA GLN A 138 16.26 -7.12 9.59
C GLN A 138 15.53 -7.92 8.50
N ARG A 139 16.17 -8.14 7.36
CA ARG A 139 15.59 -8.82 6.19
C ARG A 139 15.07 -10.22 6.51
N LEU A 140 15.83 -11.01 7.26
CA LEU A 140 15.44 -12.38 7.61
C LEU A 140 14.19 -12.40 8.50
N LEU A 141 14.12 -11.49 9.47
CA LEU A 141 12.99 -11.44 10.40
C LEU A 141 11.73 -10.90 9.73
N SER A 142 11.84 -9.84 8.95
CA SER A 142 10.72 -9.31 8.17
C SER A 142 10.19 -10.32 7.15
N SER A 143 11.10 -11.10 6.52
CA SER A 143 10.71 -12.19 5.60
C SER A 143 9.97 -13.31 6.31
N ASN A 144 10.39 -13.69 7.52
CA ASN A 144 9.67 -14.71 8.31
C ASN A 144 8.28 -14.23 8.72
N ILE A 145 8.15 -12.98 9.15
CA ILE A 145 6.84 -12.37 9.45
C ILE A 145 5.96 -12.36 8.19
N PHE A 146 6.53 -11.95 7.05
CA PHE A 146 5.83 -11.95 5.77
C PHE A 146 5.33 -13.34 5.40
N ASN A 147 6.16 -14.38 5.52
CA ASN A 147 5.78 -15.77 5.20
C ASN A 147 4.61 -16.29 6.04
N ILE A 148 4.41 -15.75 7.23
CA ILE A 148 3.24 -16.05 8.07
C ILE A 148 2.02 -15.25 7.56
N ALA A 149 2.21 -13.95 7.31
CA ALA A 149 1.14 -13.06 6.87
C ALA A 149 0.64 -13.36 5.43
N ALA A 150 1.52 -13.87 4.58
CA ALA A 150 1.23 -14.23 3.19
C ALA A 150 0.50 -15.59 3.02
N LYS A 151 0.00 -16.19 4.09
CA LYS A 151 -0.79 -17.45 3.99
C LYS A 151 -2.27 -17.15 3.72
N PRO A 152 -2.95 -17.93 2.87
CA PRO A 152 -4.39 -17.73 2.57
C PRO A 152 -5.24 -17.65 3.84
N LYS A 153 -4.99 -18.51 4.82
CA LYS A 153 -5.71 -18.49 6.12
C LYS A 153 -5.55 -17.16 6.87
N PHE A 154 -4.37 -16.55 6.80
CA PHE A 154 -4.12 -15.26 7.45
C PHE A 154 -4.77 -14.11 6.67
N ILE A 155 -4.69 -14.14 5.34
CA ILE A 155 -5.37 -13.21 4.43
C ILE A 155 -6.88 -13.24 4.72
N THR A 156 -7.49 -14.42 4.74
CA THR A 156 -8.91 -14.60 5.07
C THR A 156 -9.27 -14.01 6.43
N LYS A 157 -8.41 -14.18 7.45
CA LYS A 157 -8.65 -13.61 8.78
C LYS A 157 -8.65 -12.08 8.74
N ILE A 158 -7.72 -11.46 8.02
CA ILE A 158 -7.66 -10.00 7.85
C ILE A 158 -8.88 -9.51 7.09
N LEU A 159 -9.25 -10.17 5.98
CA LEU A 159 -10.41 -9.82 5.19
C LEU A 159 -11.71 -9.84 6.00
N LYS A 160 -11.89 -10.83 6.88
CA LYS A 160 -13.06 -10.90 7.78
C LYS A 160 -13.11 -9.75 8.79
N VAL A 161 -11.97 -9.18 9.16
CA VAL A 161 -11.93 -7.98 10.01
C VAL A 161 -12.27 -6.73 9.20
N ALA A 162 -11.73 -6.63 7.98
CA ALA A 162 -11.97 -5.51 7.08
C ALA A 162 -13.40 -5.50 6.50
N TYR A 163 -13.99 -6.67 6.32
CA TYR A 163 -15.36 -6.88 5.80
C TYR A 163 -16.21 -7.63 6.82
N PRO A 164 -16.71 -6.97 7.88
CA PRO A 164 -17.44 -7.65 8.96
C PRO A 164 -18.71 -8.38 8.49
N SER A 165 -19.36 -7.91 7.41
CA SER A 165 -20.51 -8.59 6.81
C SER A 165 -20.16 -9.92 6.12
N GLY A 166 -18.86 -10.14 5.82
CA GLY A 166 -18.39 -11.29 5.03
C GLY A 166 -18.76 -11.23 3.55
N ASN A 167 -19.56 -10.26 3.12
CA ASN A 167 -19.93 -10.09 1.73
C ASN A 167 -18.69 -9.81 0.87
N ASN A 168 -18.63 -10.47 -0.30
CA ASN A 168 -17.51 -10.33 -1.25
C ASN A 168 -16.14 -10.83 -0.75
N VAL A 169 -16.08 -11.54 0.38
CA VAL A 169 -14.89 -12.28 0.81
C VAL A 169 -15.00 -13.70 0.30
N ASP A 170 -14.79 -13.84 -1.00
CA ASP A 170 -14.83 -15.09 -1.74
C ASP A 170 -13.41 -15.66 -1.98
N GLU A 171 -13.35 -16.88 -2.51
CA GLU A 171 -12.09 -17.53 -2.85
C GLU A 171 -11.33 -16.76 -3.93
N GLU A 172 -12.03 -16.13 -4.89
CA GLU A 172 -11.44 -15.32 -5.92
C GLU A 172 -10.67 -14.11 -5.32
N LEU A 173 -11.24 -13.43 -4.33
CA LEU A 173 -10.56 -12.33 -3.64
C LEU A 173 -9.34 -12.84 -2.86
N ILE A 174 -9.46 -13.98 -2.18
CA ILE A 174 -8.34 -14.57 -1.43
C ILE A 174 -7.19 -14.91 -2.38
N ASP A 175 -7.47 -15.56 -3.50
CA ASP A 175 -6.47 -15.92 -4.51
C ASP A 175 -5.85 -14.68 -5.16
N THR A 176 -6.66 -13.66 -5.47
CA THR A 176 -6.23 -12.38 -6.02
C THR A 176 -5.19 -11.70 -5.12
N LEU A 177 -5.39 -11.75 -3.81
CA LEU A 177 -4.46 -11.14 -2.85
C LEU A 177 -3.27 -12.07 -2.51
N PHE A 178 -3.48 -13.38 -2.59
CA PHE A 178 -2.44 -14.37 -2.30
C PHE A 178 -1.40 -14.47 -3.43
N LYS A 179 -1.84 -14.55 -4.69
CA LYS A 179 -0.96 -14.75 -5.85
C LYS A 179 0.22 -13.76 -5.91
N PRO A 180 0.06 -12.45 -5.73
CA PRO A 180 1.18 -11.50 -5.71
C PRO A 180 2.19 -11.73 -4.59
N THR A 181 1.79 -12.34 -3.48
CA THR A 181 2.69 -12.65 -2.36
C THR A 181 3.72 -13.72 -2.69
N GLN A 182 3.48 -14.51 -3.73
CA GLN A 182 4.38 -15.57 -4.17
C GLN A 182 5.55 -15.05 -5.04
N SER A 183 5.56 -13.77 -5.38
CA SER A 183 6.64 -13.15 -6.16
C SER A 183 7.91 -13.04 -5.32
N LYS A 184 9.07 -13.27 -5.95
CA LYS A 184 10.39 -13.28 -5.30
C LYS A 184 10.67 -12.00 -4.46
N GLY A 185 10.22 -10.84 -4.90
CA GLY A 185 10.44 -9.55 -4.21
C GLY A 185 9.38 -9.19 -3.18
N ALA A 186 8.30 -10.00 -3.00
CA ALA A 186 7.21 -9.65 -2.11
C ALA A 186 7.63 -9.44 -0.63
N PRO A 187 8.56 -10.24 -0.05
CA PRO A 187 9.07 -9.98 1.30
C PRO A 187 9.80 -8.64 1.42
N GLU A 188 10.47 -8.19 0.35
CA GLU A 188 11.18 -6.90 0.33
C GLU A 188 10.20 -5.73 0.27
N ALA A 189 9.15 -5.84 -0.53
CA ALA A 189 8.08 -4.84 -0.55
C ALA A 189 7.39 -4.71 0.82
N PHE A 190 7.12 -5.85 1.47
CA PHE A 190 6.60 -5.87 2.84
C PHE A 190 7.56 -5.20 3.82
N ARG A 191 8.86 -5.55 3.77
CA ARG A 191 9.89 -4.93 4.60
C ARG A 191 9.94 -3.41 4.41
N GLY A 192 9.95 -2.95 3.18
CA GLY A 192 9.92 -1.52 2.86
C GLY A 192 8.70 -0.82 3.46
N PHE A 193 7.53 -1.44 3.32
CA PHE A 193 6.28 -0.87 3.85
C PHE A 193 6.26 -0.78 5.39
N ILE A 194 6.64 -1.83 6.11
CA ILE A 194 6.60 -1.80 7.59
C ILE A 194 7.61 -0.83 8.19
N ASN A 195 8.64 -0.44 7.44
CA ASN A 195 9.62 0.56 7.83
C ASN A 195 9.28 1.97 7.30
N LEU A 196 8.23 2.13 6.51
CA LEU A 196 7.78 3.41 5.96
C LEU A 196 7.59 4.50 7.03
N PHE A 197 7.09 4.13 8.19
CA PHE A 197 6.77 5.07 9.26
C PHE A 197 7.96 5.49 10.14
N ASP A 198 9.15 4.97 9.82
CA ASP A 198 10.38 5.38 10.50
C ASP A 198 10.96 6.68 9.91
N ASP A 199 10.54 7.05 8.70
CA ASP A 199 11.09 8.16 7.92
C ASP A 199 10.20 9.43 7.94
N TYR A 200 9.06 9.40 8.66
CA TYR A 200 8.09 10.52 8.73
C TYR A 200 7.75 10.95 10.14
#